data_5bf2825d7737d429eb0df9b437851716
#
_entry.id   5bf2825d7737d429eb0df9b437851716
#
_cell.length_a   1.000
_cell.length_b   1.000
_cell.length_c   1.000
_cell.angle_alpha   90.00
_cell.angle_beta   90.00
_cell.angle_gamma   90.00
#
_symmetry.space_group_name_H-M   'P 1'
#
loop_
_entity.id
_entity.type
_entity.pdbx_description
1 polymer ?
#
loop_
_entity_poly.entity_id
_entity_poly.type
_entity_poly.pdbx_seq_one_letter_code
_entity_poly.pdbx_strand_id
1 'polypeptide(L)'
;MRLDKYISNATDLSRTDAKRLIKHGEVTIDDKMVINPAQKVNADQMVAIEGSTINMAQSRYFMMNKPAGIVSVTKDNNNPTAIGLMYEHRSQELQIAGRLDIDTTGLLLITDDGQWNHRLTSPRSDCAKIYQVGLTEP
;
A
#
# COMPACT_ATOMS: atom_id res chain seq x y z
N MET A 1 -14.58 -5.74 -6.16
CA MET A 1 -13.67 -4.79 -6.86
C MET A 1 -13.87 -4.92 -8.36
N ARG A 2 -13.54 -3.90 -9.20
CA ARG A 2 -13.54 -4.05 -10.67
C ARG A 2 -12.37 -4.93 -11.12
N LEU A 3 -12.57 -5.75 -12.15
CA LEU A 3 -11.57 -6.68 -12.67
C LEU A 3 -10.29 -5.98 -13.16
N ASP A 4 -10.43 -4.86 -13.89
CA ASP A 4 -9.26 -4.08 -14.35
C ASP A 4 -8.40 -3.56 -13.17
N LYS A 5 -9.04 -3.18 -12.07
CA LYS A 5 -8.35 -2.76 -10.85
C LYS A 5 -7.76 -3.95 -10.09
N TYR A 6 -8.48 -5.08 -10.06
CA TYR A 6 -8.00 -6.32 -9.42
C TYR A 6 -6.67 -6.75 -10.05
N ILE A 7 -6.62 -6.86 -11.38
CA ILE A 7 -5.42 -7.28 -12.10
C ILE A 7 -4.26 -6.31 -11.86
N SER A 8 -4.50 -4.99 -11.98
CA SER A 8 -3.42 -4.02 -11.76
C SER A 8 -2.90 -3.97 -10.32
N ASN A 9 -3.70 -4.39 -9.34
CA ASN A 9 -3.28 -4.50 -7.95
C ASN A 9 -2.55 -5.83 -7.65
N ALA A 10 -2.92 -6.89 -8.38
CA ALA A 10 -2.36 -8.23 -8.19
C ALA A 10 -1.09 -8.50 -9.01
N THR A 11 -0.80 -7.64 -9.99
CA THR A 11 0.32 -7.81 -10.93
C THR A 11 1.05 -6.46 -11.15
N ASP A 12 2.14 -6.46 -11.89
CA ASP A 12 2.86 -5.24 -12.30
C ASP A 12 2.25 -4.56 -13.55
N LEU A 13 1.09 -5.05 -14.01
CA LEU A 13 0.42 -4.50 -15.18
C LEU A 13 -0.29 -3.18 -14.87
N SER A 14 -0.21 -2.24 -15.81
CA SER A 14 -1.02 -1.03 -15.73
C SER A 14 -2.51 -1.36 -15.90
N ARG A 15 -3.40 -0.47 -15.43
CA ARG A 15 -4.85 -0.64 -15.68
C ARG A 15 -5.21 -0.65 -17.17
N THR A 16 -4.41 0.01 -18.00
CA THR A 16 -4.59 0.03 -19.45
C THR A 16 -4.24 -1.34 -20.04
N ASP A 17 -3.15 -1.94 -19.62
CA ASP A 17 -2.76 -3.29 -20.05
C ASP A 17 -3.75 -4.34 -19.57
N ALA A 18 -4.18 -4.26 -18.31
CA ALA A 18 -5.22 -5.12 -17.78
C ALA A 18 -6.52 -5.07 -18.59
N LYS A 19 -6.96 -3.88 -18.99
CA LYS A 19 -8.14 -3.73 -19.86
C LYS A 19 -7.93 -4.37 -21.23
N ARG A 20 -6.73 -4.30 -21.78
CA ARG A 20 -6.39 -4.92 -23.07
C ARG A 20 -6.48 -6.45 -22.98
N LEU A 21 -5.83 -7.06 -21.98
CA LEU A 21 -5.88 -8.51 -21.75
C LEU A 21 -7.33 -9.01 -21.57
N ILE A 22 -8.12 -8.31 -20.75
CA ILE A 22 -9.53 -8.67 -20.55
C ILE A 22 -10.31 -8.65 -21.87
N LYS A 23 -10.17 -7.59 -22.68
CA LYS A 23 -10.87 -7.47 -23.95
C LYS A 23 -10.46 -8.53 -24.97
N HIS A 24 -9.22 -9.02 -24.90
CA HIS A 24 -8.72 -10.10 -25.77
C HIS A 24 -9.15 -11.49 -25.29
N GLY A 25 -9.87 -11.61 -24.15
CA GLY A 25 -10.32 -12.88 -23.64
C GLY A 25 -9.23 -13.72 -22.95
N GLU A 26 -8.12 -13.09 -22.55
CA GLU A 26 -6.99 -13.75 -21.90
C GLU A 26 -7.20 -13.91 -20.38
N VAL A 27 -8.34 -13.43 -19.86
CA VAL A 27 -8.67 -13.41 -18.42
C VAL A 27 -9.88 -14.28 -18.15
N THR A 28 -9.80 -15.10 -17.09
CA THR A 28 -10.92 -15.88 -16.58
C THR A 28 -11.25 -15.52 -15.14
N ILE A 29 -12.53 -15.68 -14.77
CA ILE A 29 -13.00 -15.71 -13.38
C ILE A 29 -13.72 -17.04 -13.18
N ASP A 30 -13.26 -17.85 -12.21
CA ASP A 30 -13.77 -19.19 -11.95
C ASP A 30 -13.81 -20.04 -13.24
N ASP A 31 -12.70 -20.03 -14.00
CA ASP A 31 -12.49 -20.71 -15.28
C ASP A 31 -13.40 -20.22 -16.43
N LYS A 32 -14.18 -19.17 -16.23
CA LYS A 32 -15.03 -18.57 -17.28
C LYS A 32 -14.37 -17.33 -17.85
N MET A 33 -14.22 -17.30 -19.18
CA MET A 33 -13.68 -16.14 -19.90
C MET A 33 -14.51 -14.89 -19.64
N VAL A 34 -13.82 -13.79 -19.40
CA VAL A 34 -14.43 -12.48 -19.16
C VAL A 34 -13.80 -11.44 -20.11
N ILE A 35 -14.67 -10.67 -20.78
CA ILE A 35 -14.24 -9.58 -21.70
C ILE A 35 -14.64 -8.19 -21.23
N ASN A 36 -15.33 -8.08 -20.08
CA ASN A 36 -15.76 -6.80 -19.52
C ASN A 36 -14.81 -6.34 -18.39
N PRO A 37 -13.97 -5.31 -18.61
CA PRO A 37 -13.04 -4.80 -17.60
C PRO A 37 -13.72 -4.22 -16.35
N ALA A 38 -14.99 -3.84 -16.47
CA ALA A 38 -15.76 -3.27 -15.35
C ALA A 38 -16.47 -4.33 -14.50
N GLN A 39 -16.38 -5.61 -14.90
CA GLN A 39 -16.98 -6.70 -14.13
C GLN A 39 -16.42 -6.68 -12.69
N LYS A 40 -17.32 -6.89 -11.72
CA LYS A 40 -16.93 -6.98 -10.32
C LYS A 40 -16.37 -8.37 -10.02
N VAL A 41 -15.30 -8.39 -9.25
CA VAL A 41 -14.69 -9.61 -8.67
C VAL A 41 -14.94 -9.60 -7.18
N ASN A 42 -15.45 -10.70 -6.65
CA ASN A 42 -15.63 -10.94 -5.23
C ASN A 42 -14.37 -11.58 -4.62
N ALA A 43 -14.26 -11.57 -3.30
CA ALA A 43 -13.06 -12.03 -2.60
C ALA A 43 -12.82 -13.56 -2.71
N ASP A 44 -13.88 -14.31 -2.94
CA ASP A 44 -13.89 -15.78 -3.07
C ASP A 44 -13.69 -16.28 -4.50
N GLN A 45 -13.68 -15.37 -5.49
CA GLN A 45 -13.51 -15.74 -6.89
C GLN A 45 -12.05 -15.85 -7.30
N MET A 46 -11.76 -16.86 -8.10
CA MET A 46 -10.43 -17.10 -8.65
C MET A 46 -10.26 -16.39 -9.99
N VAL A 47 -9.28 -15.49 -10.08
CA VAL A 47 -8.94 -14.80 -11.32
C VAL A 47 -7.66 -15.41 -11.89
N ALA A 48 -7.66 -15.69 -13.19
CA ALA A 48 -6.46 -16.15 -13.89
C ALA A 48 -6.22 -15.35 -15.19
N ILE A 49 -4.95 -15.19 -15.54
CA ILE A 49 -4.48 -14.62 -16.80
C ILE A 49 -3.73 -15.73 -17.53
N GLU A 50 -4.14 -16.03 -18.78
CA GLU A 50 -3.54 -17.10 -19.60
C GLU A 50 -3.40 -18.43 -18.82
N GLY A 51 -4.40 -18.77 -18.00
CA GLY A 51 -4.42 -19.99 -17.19
C GLY A 51 -3.60 -19.93 -15.90
N SER A 52 -2.87 -18.83 -15.64
CA SER A 52 -2.11 -18.64 -14.41
C SER A 52 -2.96 -17.85 -13.40
N THR A 53 -3.26 -18.47 -12.25
CA THR A 53 -4.02 -17.81 -11.17
C THR A 53 -3.23 -16.63 -10.60
N ILE A 54 -3.89 -15.48 -10.47
CA ILE A 54 -3.37 -14.30 -9.81
C ILE A 54 -4.11 -14.06 -8.49
N ASN A 55 -3.35 -13.74 -7.45
CA ASN A 55 -3.91 -13.40 -6.15
C ASN A 55 -3.65 -11.93 -5.85
N MET A 56 -4.61 -11.29 -5.19
CA MET A 56 -4.37 -9.96 -4.63
C MET A 56 -3.18 -10.02 -3.68
N ALA A 57 -2.21 -9.17 -3.89
CA ALA A 57 -1.18 -8.96 -2.88
C ALA A 57 -1.87 -8.61 -1.56
N GLN A 58 -1.54 -9.32 -0.50
CA GLN A 58 -2.02 -8.98 0.83
C GLN A 58 -1.45 -7.60 1.19
N SER A 59 -2.27 -6.79 1.85
CA SER A 59 -1.79 -5.51 2.37
C SER A 59 -0.61 -5.73 3.30
N ARG A 60 0.39 -4.88 3.15
CA ARG A 60 1.64 -4.95 3.92
C ARG A 60 1.59 -3.95 5.07
N TYR A 61 2.11 -4.37 6.21
CA TYR A 61 2.18 -3.55 7.42
C TYR A 61 3.56 -3.67 8.02
N PHE A 62 4.21 -2.54 8.25
CA PHE A 62 5.55 -2.48 8.81
C PHE A 62 5.59 -1.57 10.03
N MET A 63 6.46 -1.93 10.96
CA MET A 63 6.88 -1.07 12.06
C MET A 63 8.34 -0.67 11.83
N MET A 64 8.61 0.61 11.85
CA MET A 64 9.96 1.16 11.79
C MET A 64 10.30 1.83 13.11
N ASN A 65 11.49 1.58 13.63
CA ASN A 65 12.08 2.46 14.62
C ASN A 65 12.80 3.58 13.84
N LYS A 66 12.10 4.70 13.63
CA LYS A 66 12.63 5.80 12.81
C LYS A 66 13.86 6.40 13.47
N PRO A 67 15.00 6.46 12.78
CA PRO A 67 16.18 7.17 13.28
C PRO A 67 16.01 8.69 13.17
N ALA A 68 16.83 9.42 13.91
CA ALA A 68 16.96 10.87 13.74
C ALA A 68 17.56 11.20 12.35
N GLY A 69 17.25 12.36 11.83
CA GLY A 69 17.72 12.83 10.53
C GLY A 69 16.91 12.35 9.33
N ILE A 70 15.83 11.60 9.56
CA ILE A 70 14.95 11.04 8.55
C ILE A 70 13.58 11.70 8.62
N VAL A 71 13.04 12.14 7.48
CA VAL A 71 11.72 12.77 7.43
C VAL A 71 10.61 11.73 7.22
N SER A 72 9.47 11.95 7.87
CA SER A 72 8.27 11.08 7.81
C SER A 72 7.40 11.44 6.59
N VAL A 73 7.97 11.32 5.39
CA VAL A 73 7.29 11.54 4.12
C VAL A 73 7.68 10.47 3.12
N THR A 74 6.90 10.32 2.07
CA THR A 74 7.17 9.32 1.01
C THR A 74 8.26 9.79 0.05
N LYS A 75 8.33 11.10 -0.22
CA LYS A 75 9.35 11.71 -1.09
C LYS A 75 9.76 13.07 -0.52
N ASP A 76 11.04 13.37 -0.59
CA ASP A 76 11.63 14.65 -0.27
C ASP A 76 12.87 14.85 -1.15
N ASN A 77 13.15 16.10 -1.57
CA ASN A 77 14.28 16.40 -2.45
C ASN A 77 15.58 16.69 -1.69
N ASN A 78 15.47 17.04 -0.40
CA ASN A 78 16.60 17.55 0.39
C ASN A 78 17.01 16.60 1.52
N ASN A 79 16.08 15.77 2.00
CA ASN A 79 16.30 14.93 3.16
C ASN A 79 16.01 13.46 2.84
N PRO A 80 16.73 12.51 3.47
CA PRO A 80 16.41 11.10 3.38
C PRO A 80 15.03 10.85 4.03
N THR A 81 14.23 9.99 3.39
CA THR A 81 12.86 9.71 3.80
C THR A 81 12.74 8.35 4.48
N ALA A 82 11.71 8.18 5.32
CA ALA A 82 11.41 6.89 5.94
C ALA A 82 11.16 5.80 4.88
N ILE A 83 10.44 6.13 3.80
CA ILE A 83 10.21 5.17 2.70
C ILE A 83 11.50 4.85 1.96
N GLY A 84 12.42 5.82 1.83
CA GLY A 84 13.74 5.60 1.22
C GLY A 84 14.62 4.60 1.95
N LEU A 85 14.37 4.35 3.23
CA LEU A 85 15.04 3.30 4.02
C LEU A 85 14.43 1.91 3.83
N MET A 86 13.26 1.83 3.19
CA MET A 86 12.56 0.57 2.95
C MET A 86 13.06 -0.07 1.66
N TYR A 87 13.79 -1.17 1.77
CA TYR A 87 14.25 -1.96 0.61
C TYR A 87 13.19 -2.99 0.17
N GLU A 88 11.93 -2.53 0.12
CA GLU A 88 10.79 -3.38 -0.18
C GLU A 88 10.37 -3.26 -1.64
N HIS A 89 9.93 -4.37 -2.23
CA HIS A 89 9.31 -4.36 -3.55
C HIS A 89 8.11 -3.41 -3.57
N ARG A 90 7.98 -2.59 -4.62
CA ARG A 90 6.90 -1.60 -4.76
C ARG A 90 6.79 -0.65 -3.55
N SER A 91 7.93 -0.19 -3.04
CA SER A 91 7.99 0.75 -1.90
C SER A 91 7.27 2.07 -2.18
N GLN A 92 7.14 2.47 -3.46
CA GLN A 92 6.40 3.67 -3.88
C GLN A 92 4.90 3.62 -3.56
N GLU A 93 4.34 2.45 -3.24
CA GLU A 93 2.95 2.29 -2.83
C GLU A 93 2.75 2.40 -1.31
N LEU A 94 3.85 2.35 -0.57
CA LEU A 94 3.83 2.46 0.87
C LEU A 94 3.49 3.89 1.30
N GLN A 95 2.69 3.99 2.34
CA GLN A 95 2.25 5.22 3.00
C GLN A 95 2.65 5.19 4.46
N ILE A 96 2.92 6.34 5.02
CA ILE A 96 3.28 6.47 6.43
C ILE A 96 2.01 6.79 7.23
N ALA A 97 1.77 6.04 8.29
CA ALA A 97 0.65 6.23 9.19
C ALA A 97 1.08 7.12 10.38
N GLY A 98 0.86 8.40 10.24
CA GLY A 98 1.33 9.41 11.17
C GLY A 98 2.68 10.00 10.77
N ARG A 99 3.21 10.86 11.62
CA ARG A 99 4.48 11.56 11.34
C ARG A 99 5.25 11.77 12.65
N LEU A 100 6.56 11.60 12.57
CA LEU A 100 7.53 12.05 13.57
C LEU A 100 8.39 13.13 12.93
N ASP A 101 8.81 14.12 13.70
CA ASP A 101 9.73 15.17 13.23
C ASP A 101 11.09 14.56 12.87
N ILE A 102 11.89 15.31 12.10
CA ILE A 102 13.16 14.83 11.57
C ILE A 102 14.12 14.36 12.67
N ASP A 103 14.16 15.03 13.80
CA ASP A 103 14.98 14.74 14.96
C ASP A 103 14.34 13.76 15.97
N THR A 104 13.05 13.48 15.82
CA THR A 104 12.32 12.54 16.67
C THR A 104 12.58 11.11 16.22
N THR A 105 12.85 10.23 17.19
CA THR A 105 13.05 8.79 16.96
C THR A 105 11.87 7.98 17.50
N GLY A 106 11.69 6.76 17.01
CA GLY A 106 10.72 5.82 17.57
C GLY A 106 9.77 5.22 16.55
N LEU A 107 8.62 4.75 17.03
CA LEU A 107 7.67 3.98 16.25
C LEU A 107 7.04 4.80 15.12
N LEU A 108 7.22 4.31 13.91
CA LEU A 108 6.56 4.78 12.71
C LEU A 108 5.90 3.59 12.01
N LEU A 109 4.61 3.69 11.72
CA LEU A 109 3.86 2.64 11.03
C LEU A 109 3.79 2.94 9.54
N ILE A 110 3.99 1.92 8.71
CA ILE A 110 4.05 2.04 7.24
C ILE A 110 3.19 0.93 6.63
N THR A 111 2.38 1.25 5.64
CA THR A 111 1.47 0.30 4.99
C THR A 111 1.10 0.74 3.58
N ASP A 112 0.63 -0.19 2.76
CA ASP A 112 -0.06 0.10 1.49
C ASP A 112 -1.60 0.02 1.63
N ASP A 113 -2.13 -0.29 2.82
CA ASP A 113 -3.56 -0.24 3.13
C ASP A 113 -4.01 1.20 3.47
N GLY A 114 -4.46 1.94 2.46
CA GLY A 114 -4.92 3.31 2.64
C GLY A 114 -6.13 3.43 3.58
N GLN A 115 -7.01 2.42 3.66
CA GLN A 115 -8.16 2.45 4.56
C GLN A 115 -7.73 2.27 6.02
N TRP A 116 -6.82 1.34 6.28
CA TRP A 116 -6.26 1.15 7.60
C TRP A 116 -5.48 2.39 8.05
N ASN A 117 -4.64 2.95 7.16
CA ASN A 117 -3.91 4.20 7.42
C ASN A 117 -4.87 5.34 7.80
N HIS A 118 -5.92 5.54 7.02
CA HIS A 118 -6.91 6.57 7.30
C HIS A 118 -7.62 6.35 8.64
N ARG A 119 -8.03 5.11 8.97
CA ARG A 119 -8.63 4.79 10.28
C ARG A 119 -7.70 5.11 11.43
N LEU A 120 -6.40 4.81 11.29
CA LEU A 120 -5.41 5.03 12.35
C LEU A 120 -5.06 6.51 12.55
N THR A 121 -4.98 7.27 11.45
CA THR A 121 -4.49 8.66 11.47
C THR A 121 -5.60 9.71 11.53
N SER A 122 -6.86 9.32 11.32
CA SER A 122 -8.00 10.22 11.40
C SER A 122 -8.15 10.82 12.80
N PRO A 123 -8.40 12.14 12.92
CA PRO A 123 -8.68 12.77 14.22
C PRO A 123 -9.86 12.14 14.98
N ARG A 124 -10.78 11.49 14.25
CA ARG A 124 -11.96 10.82 14.82
C ARG A 124 -11.66 9.45 15.42
N SER A 125 -10.48 8.89 15.16
CA SER A 125 -10.13 7.51 15.60
C SER A 125 -9.72 7.44 17.06
N ASP A 126 -9.47 8.57 17.69
CA ASP A 126 -9.02 8.68 19.10
C ASP A 126 -7.81 7.78 19.43
N CYS A 127 -6.92 7.63 18.43
CA CYS A 127 -5.71 6.83 18.58
C CYS A 127 -4.63 7.63 19.31
N ALA A 128 -4.42 7.32 20.59
CA ALA A 128 -3.43 8.00 21.42
C ALA A 128 -2.00 7.77 20.90
N LYS A 129 -1.17 8.82 20.94
CA LYS A 129 0.27 8.78 20.69
C LYS A 129 1.00 9.21 21.94
N ILE A 130 1.99 8.42 22.34
CA ILE A 130 2.76 8.66 23.57
C ILE A 130 4.18 9.02 23.16
N TYR A 131 4.67 10.16 23.69
CA TYR A 131 6.04 10.64 23.48
C TYR A 131 6.77 10.69 24.83
N GLN A 132 7.98 10.17 24.84
CA GLN A 132 8.91 10.36 25.95
C GLN A 132 9.85 11.51 25.59
N VAL A 133 9.92 12.51 26.45
CA VAL A 133 10.73 13.70 26.25
C VAL A 133 11.75 13.80 27.36
N GLY A 134 13.06 13.90 26.99
CA GLY A 134 14.12 14.28 27.92
C GLY A 134 14.20 15.80 28.00
N LEU A 135 14.15 16.36 29.20
CA LEU A 135 14.33 17.78 29.43
C LEU A 135 15.80 18.07 29.81
N THR A 136 16.34 19.18 29.34
CA THR A 136 17.68 19.63 29.69
C THR A 136 17.76 20.26 31.07
N GLU A 137 16.61 20.75 31.55
CA GLU A 137 16.45 21.29 32.91
C GLU A 137 15.15 20.73 33.53
N PRO A 138 15.13 20.48 34.86
CA PRO A 138 13.95 19.99 35.55
C PRO A 138 12.82 21.02 35.65
#